data_99499cad16cd11ac99b6c4b6f6894c24
#
_entry.id   99499cad16cd11ac99b6c4b6f6894c24
#
_cell.length_a   1.000
_cell.length_b   1.000
_cell.length_c   1.000
_cell.angle_alpha   90.00
_cell.angle_beta   90.00
_cell.angle_gamma   90.00
#
_symmetry.space_group_name_H-M   'P 1'
#
loop_
_entity.id
_entity.type
_entity.pdbx_description
1 polymer ?
#
loop_
_entity_poly.entity_id
_entity_poly.type
_entity_poly.pdbx_seq_one_letter_code
_entity_poly.pdbx_strand_id
1 'polypeptide(L)'
;MPDVTIANEASADPHAYARFTRRVQGVLVDAIIFMLILAGALVVAVSLASDNIVRILGFTVAATWLFYEPLLVSLTGGTIGHYLCNMRVVDDRGGNVGFVKAVARVVIKSLLGWYSFVAMAMTSRHQAVHDLLTKSTVQIRDLTKAQPYHFRARRDGITPPGIASPVRRIAVILAYLLPCFVLFTLAMAALAPIGLVSRGCIEGDPCSAAELLILILLWVAWGGMSIWAAVLGWRGQLWGARAQR
;
A
#
# COMPACT_ATOMS: atom_id res chain seq x y z
N MET A 1 -7.67 35.79 7.77
CA MET A 1 -8.87 34.98 8.05
C MET A 1 -9.20 34.07 6.85
N PRO A 2 -8.46 32.99 6.62
CA PRO A 2 -8.75 32.02 5.56
C PRO A 2 -9.47 30.77 6.04
N ASP A 3 -9.76 30.61 7.34
CA ASP A 3 -10.17 29.30 7.89
C ASP A 3 -11.68 29.00 7.88
N VAL A 4 -12.53 30.00 7.72
CA VAL A 4 -13.99 29.81 7.82
C VAL A 4 -14.57 29.17 6.56
N THR A 5 -13.98 29.43 5.40
CA THR A 5 -14.45 28.91 4.12
C THR A 5 -14.16 27.40 3.97
N ILE A 6 -12.99 26.95 4.43
CA ILE A 6 -12.58 25.53 4.34
C ILE A 6 -13.38 24.67 5.32
N ALA A 7 -13.69 25.20 6.50
CA ALA A 7 -14.54 24.51 7.48
C ALA A 7 -15.99 24.37 6.99
N ASN A 8 -16.47 25.34 6.21
CA ASN A 8 -17.83 25.31 5.66
C ASN A 8 -17.97 24.35 4.47
N GLU A 9 -16.93 24.19 3.66
CA GLU A 9 -16.90 23.18 2.59
C GLU A 9 -16.81 21.74 3.15
N ALA A 10 -16.10 21.54 4.27
CA ALA A 10 -16.01 20.25 4.94
C ALA A 10 -17.35 19.82 5.59
N SER A 11 -18.20 20.77 5.96
CA SER A 11 -19.54 20.48 6.49
C SER A 11 -20.56 20.17 5.38
N ALA A 12 -20.26 20.52 4.14
CA ALA A 12 -21.13 20.27 2.98
C ALA A 12 -20.87 18.91 2.30
N ASP A 13 -19.68 18.29 2.49
CA ASP A 13 -19.37 16.96 1.97
C ASP A 13 -19.37 15.94 3.10
N PRO A 14 -20.37 15.03 3.19
CA PRO A 14 -20.43 14.00 4.20
C PRO A 14 -19.26 13.00 4.12
N HIS A 15 -18.39 13.13 3.11
CA HIS A 15 -17.31 12.19 2.81
C HIS A 15 -15.92 12.86 2.86
N ALA A 16 -15.40 13.11 4.07
CA ALA A 16 -14.02 13.55 4.25
C ALA A 16 -13.05 12.40 4.04
N TYR A 17 -12.34 12.38 2.91
CA TYR A 17 -11.38 11.32 2.57
C TYR A 17 -10.04 11.53 3.27
N ALA A 18 -9.53 10.48 3.93
CA ALA A 18 -8.25 10.56 4.64
C ALA A 18 -7.09 10.86 3.68
N ARG A 19 -6.27 11.86 4.03
CA ARG A 19 -5.04 12.17 3.29
C ARG A 19 -4.05 11.03 3.32
N PHE A 20 -3.17 10.99 2.32
CA PHE A 20 -2.07 10.01 2.23
C PHE A 20 -1.24 9.97 3.51
N THR A 21 -0.81 11.11 4.03
CA THR A 21 0.00 11.21 5.26
C THR A 21 -0.69 10.55 6.45
N ARG A 22 -2.01 10.74 6.58
CA ARG A 22 -2.81 10.12 7.64
C ARG A 22 -2.85 8.60 7.51
N ARG A 23 -2.98 8.09 6.28
CA ARG A 23 -2.94 6.65 6.01
C ARG A 23 -1.58 6.05 6.32
N VAL A 24 -0.50 6.74 5.94
CA VAL A 24 0.88 6.33 6.29
C VAL A 24 1.06 6.27 7.80
N GLN A 25 0.58 7.28 8.54
CA GLN A 25 0.60 7.26 10.00
C GLN A 25 -0.12 6.04 10.57
N GLY A 26 -1.31 5.71 10.07
CA GLY A 26 -2.04 4.50 10.49
C GLY A 26 -1.26 3.21 10.23
N VAL A 27 -0.66 3.08 9.05
CA VAL A 27 0.20 1.93 8.70
C VAL A 27 1.43 1.86 9.61
N LEU A 28 2.07 2.99 9.94
CA LEU A 28 3.21 3.01 10.86
C LEU A 28 2.81 2.58 12.27
N VAL A 29 1.65 3.04 12.77
CA VAL A 29 1.14 2.61 14.07
C VAL A 29 0.90 1.10 14.08
N ASP A 30 0.23 0.55 13.07
CA ASP A 30 0.02 -0.90 12.95
C ASP A 30 1.34 -1.66 12.84
N ALA A 31 2.32 -1.14 12.11
CA ALA A 31 3.65 -1.74 12.02
C ALA A 31 4.38 -1.76 13.36
N ILE A 32 4.31 -0.68 14.15
CA ILE A 32 4.90 -0.63 15.49
C ILE A 32 4.24 -1.68 16.39
N ILE A 33 2.90 -1.78 16.39
CA ILE A 33 2.18 -2.77 17.19
C ILE A 33 2.63 -4.19 16.79
N PHE A 34 2.73 -4.46 15.49
CA PHE A 34 3.16 -5.76 15.00
C PHE A 34 4.62 -6.07 15.36
N MET A 35 5.52 -5.08 15.29
CA MET A 35 6.92 -5.24 15.71
C MET A 35 7.04 -5.52 17.21
N LEU A 36 6.20 -4.92 18.04
CA LEU A 36 6.17 -5.21 19.49
C LEU A 36 5.68 -6.63 19.77
N ILE A 37 4.66 -7.09 19.04
CA ILE A 37 4.17 -8.49 19.12
C ILE A 37 5.27 -9.47 18.73
N LEU A 38 5.95 -9.21 17.60
CA LEU A 38 7.04 -10.03 17.11
C LEU A 38 8.23 -10.06 18.10
N ALA A 39 8.63 -8.91 18.62
CA ALA A 39 9.70 -8.83 19.62
C ALA A 39 9.34 -9.59 20.90
N GLY A 40 8.11 -9.45 21.39
CA GLY A 40 7.63 -10.21 22.54
C GLY A 40 7.63 -11.71 22.30
N ALA A 41 7.15 -12.15 21.13
CA ALA A 41 7.18 -13.56 20.74
C ALA A 41 8.62 -14.10 20.67
N LEU A 42 9.56 -13.31 20.13
CA LEU A 42 10.97 -13.69 20.06
C LEU A 42 11.60 -13.84 21.45
N VAL A 43 11.34 -12.89 22.36
CA VAL A 43 11.82 -12.97 23.76
C VAL A 43 11.31 -14.24 24.42
N VAL A 44 10.02 -14.56 24.30
CA VAL A 44 9.44 -15.78 24.85
C VAL A 44 10.06 -17.04 24.23
N ALA A 45 10.22 -17.05 22.89
CA ALA A 45 10.81 -18.17 22.18
C ALA A 45 12.25 -18.47 22.66
N VAL A 46 13.06 -17.42 22.82
CA VAL A 46 14.46 -17.55 23.30
C VAL A 46 14.49 -17.98 24.77
N SER A 47 13.62 -17.40 25.63
CA SER A 47 13.61 -17.69 27.05
C SER A 47 13.19 -19.13 27.38
N LEU A 48 12.26 -19.69 26.61
CA LEU A 48 11.73 -21.04 26.85
C LEU A 48 12.47 -22.14 26.09
N ALA A 49 13.27 -21.78 25.07
CA ALA A 49 14.15 -22.66 24.28
C ALA A 49 13.50 -23.99 23.85
N SER A 50 12.20 -23.98 23.51
CA SER A 50 11.43 -25.18 23.17
C SER A 50 10.94 -25.08 21.73
N ASP A 51 11.26 -26.07 20.91
CA ASP A 51 10.87 -26.13 19.49
C ASP A 51 9.35 -26.05 19.29
N ASN A 52 8.57 -26.68 20.16
CA ASN A 52 7.11 -26.62 20.08
C ASN A 52 6.58 -25.21 20.34
N ILE A 53 7.16 -24.49 21.31
CA ILE A 53 6.78 -23.12 21.62
C ILE A 53 7.16 -22.20 20.47
N VAL A 54 8.35 -22.35 19.89
CA VAL A 54 8.77 -21.59 18.70
C VAL A 54 7.78 -21.77 17.55
N ARG A 55 7.37 -23.01 17.27
CA ARG A 55 6.38 -23.31 16.22
C ARG A 55 5.02 -22.67 16.51
N ILE A 56 4.50 -22.82 17.72
CA ILE A 56 3.21 -22.23 18.13
C ILE A 56 3.25 -20.71 18.01
N LEU A 57 4.31 -20.07 18.53
CA LEU A 57 4.47 -18.62 18.43
C LEU A 57 4.59 -18.16 16.97
N GLY A 58 5.37 -18.88 16.14
CA GLY A 58 5.49 -18.61 14.72
C GLY A 58 4.14 -18.66 14.00
N PHE A 59 3.35 -19.70 14.23
CA PHE A 59 2.01 -19.80 13.65
C PHE A 59 1.08 -18.69 14.18
N THR A 60 1.14 -18.35 15.47
CA THR A 60 0.32 -17.29 16.07
C THR A 60 0.65 -15.93 15.46
N VAL A 61 1.94 -15.59 15.33
CA VAL A 61 2.40 -14.34 14.72
C VAL A 61 1.97 -14.27 13.25
N ALA A 62 2.17 -15.36 12.50
CA ALA A 62 1.77 -15.44 11.09
C ALA A 62 0.24 -15.30 10.92
N ALA A 63 -0.54 -15.99 11.74
CA ALA A 63 -1.99 -15.88 11.74
C ALA A 63 -2.45 -14.47 12.13
N THR A 64 -1.85 -13.87 13.15
CA THR A 64 -2.12 -12.49 13.53
C THR A 64 -1.85 -11.55 12.37
N TRP A 65 -0.69 -11.65 11.74
CA TRP A 65 -0.34 -10.80 10.59
C TRP A 65 -1.33 -10.93 9.43
N LEU A 66 -1.76 -12.15 9.12
CA LEU A 66 -2.67 -12.44 8.00
C LEU A 66 -4.10 -11.97 8.27
N PHE A 67 -4.61 -12.20 9.47
CA PHE A 67 -6.03 -11.98 9.82
C PHE A 67 -6.30 -10.67 10.53
N TYR A 68 -5.30 -9.98 11.08
CA TYR A 68 -5.43 -8.73 11.82
C TYR A 68 -6.23 -7.66 11.04
N GLU A 69 -5.76 -7.31 9.85
CA GLU A 69 -6.41 -6.27 9.05
C GLU A 69 -7.78 -6.73 8.51
N PRO A 70 -7.94 -7.92 7.89
CA PRO A 70 -9.25 -8.36 7.40
C PRO A 70 -10.33 -8.44 8.49
N LEU A 71 -10.00 -8.97 9.65
CA LEU A 71 -10.95 -9.09 10.76
C LEU A 71 -11.34 -7.71 11.29
N LEU A 72 -10.38 -6.87 11.62
CA LEU A 72 -10.66 -5.55 12.20
C LEU A 72 -11.36 -4.63 11.20
N VAL A 73 -10.97 -4.63 9.93
CA VAL A 73 -11.65 -3.82 8.90
C VAL A 73 -13.09 -4.29 8.70
N SER A 74 -13.35 -5.60 8.70
CA SER A 74 -14.71 -6.11 8.50
C SER A 74 -15.62 -5.90 9.72
N LEU A 75 -15.11 -6.04 10.93
CA LEU A 75 -15.88 -5.95 12.15
C LEU A 75 -16.03 -4.52 12.65
N THR A 76 -14.94 -3.74 12.67
CA THR A 76 -14.89 -2.41 13.32
C THR A 76 -14.73 -1.26 12.32
N GLY A 77 -14.56 -1.58 11.02
CA GLY A 77 -14.30 -0.58 9.99
C GLY A 77 -12.86 -0.07 9.96
N GLY A 78 -11.90 -0.73 10.61
CA GLY A 78 -10.49 -0.33 10.54
C GLY A 78 -9.62 -1.01 11.58
N THR A 79 -8.31 -1.01 11.35
CA THR A 79 -7.29 -1.51 12.27
C THR A 79 -7.11 -0.57 13.47
N ILE A 80 -6.29 -0.95 14.43
CA ILE A 80 -5.94 -0.09 15.58
C ILE A 80 -5.28 1.21 15.07
N GLY A 81 -4.37 1.12 14.09
CA GLY A 81 -3.75 2.29 13.48
C GLY A 81 -4.78 3.21 12.79
N HIS A 82 -5.79 2.65 12.11
CA HIS A 82 -6.89 3.44 11.58
C HIS A 82 -7.67 4.14 12.68
N TYR A 83 -7.96 3.44 13.77
CA TYR A 83 -8.69 4.01 14.89
C TYR A 83 -7.95 5.17 15.57
N LEU A 84 -6.66 4.96 15.89
CA LEU A 84 -5.81 5.98 16.53
C LEU A 84 -5.58 7.20 15.62
N CYS A 85 -5.56 6.98 14.31
CA CYS A 85 -5.48 8.05 13.32
C CYS A 85 -6.84 8.63 12.92
N ASN A 86 -7.92 8.34 13.65
CA ASN A 86 -9.26 8.83 13.36
C ASN A 86 -9.74 8.51 11.93
N MET A 87 -9.49 7.28 11.46
CA MET A 87 -9.88 6.82 10.12
C MET A 87 -10.83 5.62 10.20
N ARG A 88 -11.61 5.41 9.14
CA ARG A 88 -12.40 4.20 8.93
C ARG A 88 -12.38 3.80 7.46
N VAL A 89 -12.45 2.51 7.22
CA VAL A 89 -12.61 1.92 5.89
C VAL A 89 -14.08 1.62 5.68
N VAL A 90 -14.65 2.16 4.62
CA VAL A 90 -16.06 1.96 4.26
C VAL A 90 -16.18 1.44 2.84
N ASP A 91 -17.24 0.72 2.57
CA ASP A 91 -17.60 0.35 1.20
C ASP A 91 -18.31 1.51 0.48
N ASP A 92 -18.66 1.33 -0.78
CA ASP A 92 -19.39 2.34 -1.58
C ASP A 92 -20.80 2.65 -1.03
N ARG A 93 -21.33 1.82 -0.13
CA ARG A 93 -22.64 2.00 0.53
C ARG A 93 -22.50 2.69 1.89
N GLY A 94 -21.28 3.02 2.32
CA GLY A 94 -21.01 3.66 3.61
C GLY A 94 -20.93 2.70 4.81
N GLY A 95 -21.14 1.41 4.61
CA GLY A 95 -21.02 0.36 5.63
C GLY A 95 -19.59 -0.16 5.79
N ASN A 96 -19.39 -1.09 6.74
CA ASN A 96 -18.12 -1.79 6.88
C ASN A 96 -17.85 -2.67 5.65
N VAL A 97 -16.59 -2.77 5.29
CA VAL A 97 -16.15 -3.65 4.20
C VAL A 97 -16.30 -5.11 4.63
N GLY A 98 -17.04 -5.91 3.85
CA GLY A 98 -17.19 -7.34 4.15
C GLY A 98 -15.87 -8.09 4.17
N PHE A 99 -15.78 -9.19 4.94
CA PHE A 99 -14.54 -9.94 5.18
C PHE A 99 -13.80 -10.34 3.89
N VAL A 100 -14.51 -10.86 2.89
CA VAL A 100 -13.89 -11.26 1.60
C VAL A 100 -13.23 -10.08 0.89
N LYS A 101 -13.89 -8.92 0.87
CA LYS A 101 -13.28 -7.69 0.32
C LYS A 101 -12.10 -7.22 1.15
N ALA A 102 -12.15 -7.36 2.48
CA ALA A 102 -11.06 -7.00 3.37
C ALA A 102 -9.83 -7.90 3.13
N VAL A 103 -10.03 -9.21 2.94
CA VAL A 103 -8.95 -10.13 2.52
C VAL A 103 -8.38 -9.73 1.16
N ALA A 104 -9.23 -9.48 0.16
CA ALA A 104 -8.78 -9.03 -1.16
C ALA A 104 -7.95 -7.74 -1.08
N ARG A 105 -8.33 -6.79 -0.21
CA ARG A 105 -7.55 -5.57 0.06
C ARG A 105 -6.13 -5.88 0.54
N VAL A 106 -6.01 -6.78 1.52
CA VAL A 106 -4.69 -7.17 2.07
C VAL A 106 -3.85 -7.85 1.01
N VAL A 107 -4.41 -8.79 0.25
CA VAL A 107 -3.69 -9.48 -0.85
C VAL A 107 -3.19 -8.47 -1.88
N ILE A 108 -4.05 -7.59 -2.39
CA ILE A 108 -3.68 -6.58 -3.39
C ILE A 108 -2.62 -5.62 -2.83
N LYS A 109 -2.77 -5.19 -1.57
CA LYS A 109 -1.82 -4.32 -0.89
C LYS A 109 -0.45 -5.00 -0.72
N SER A 110 -0.43 -6.28 -0.37
CA SER A 110 0.81 -7.07 -0.22
C SER A 110 1.52 -7.28 -1.55
N LEU A 111 0.79 -7.54 -2.63
CA LEU A 111 1.34 -7.71 -3.97
C LEU A 111 1.89 -6.40 -4.55
N LEU A 112 1.21 -5.29 -4.33
CA LEU A 112 1.57 -4.00 -4.92
C LEU A 112 2.44 -3.14 -4.00
N GLY A 113 2.49 -3.44 -2.70
CA GLY A 113 3.23 -2.65 -1.72
C GLY A 113 2.88 -1.16 -1.79
N TRP A 114 3.89 -0.31 -1.76
CA TRP A 114 3.75 1.16 -1.83
C TRP A 114 3.17 1.66 -3.16
N TYR A 115 3.31 0.92 -4.25
CA TYR A 115 2.71 1.28 -5.55
C TYR A 115 1.18 1.36 -5.49
N SER A 116 0.56 0.63 -4.56
CA SER A 116 -0.87 0.71 -4.32
C SER A 116 -1.36 2.12 -4.01
N PHE A 117 -0.51 2.97 -3.41
CA PHE A 117 -0.86 4.34 -3.02
C PHE A 117 -0.71 5.37 -4.14
N VAL A 118 -0.02 5.07 -5.24
CA VAL A 118 0.17 6.00 -6.37
C VAL A 118 -1.18 6.47 -6.93
N ALA A 119 -2.18 5.58 -6.95
CA ALA A 119 -3.52 5.90 -7.42
C ALA A 119 -4.23 6.98 -6.59
N MET A 120 -3.88 7.15 -5.32
CA MET A 120 -4.54 8.13 -4.44
C MET A 120 -4.38 9.58 -4.91
N ALA A 121 -3.24 9.91 -5.50
CA ALA A 121 -2.98 11.26 -5.99
C ALA A 121 -3.93 11.67 -7.13
N MET A 122 -4.59 10.69 -7.77
CA MET A 122 -5.24 10.86 -9.07
C MET A 122 -6.71 10.41 -9.08
N THR A 123 -7.22 9.85 -8.00
CA THR A 123 -8.63 9.45 -7.88
C THR A 123 -9.46 10.55 -7.23
N SER A 124 -10.74 10.67 -7.63
CA SER A 124 -11.66 11.66 -7.07
C SER A 124 -11.90 11.47 -5.56
N ARG A 125 -11.91 10.23 -5.10
CA ARG A 125 -12.12 9.83 -3.70
C ARG A 125 -10.82 9.52 -2.97
N HIS A 126 -9.66 9.90 -3.52
CA HIS A 126 -8.34 9.60 -2.94
C HIS A 126 -8.13 8.12 -2.57
N GLN A 127 -8.55 7.21 -3.47
CA GLN A 127 -8.51 5.77 -3.28
C GLN A 127 -7.16 5.19 -3.73
N ALA A 128 -6.60 4.29 -2.95
CA ALA A 128 -5.48 3.46 -3.38
C ALA A 128 -5.95 2.36 -4.35
N VAL A 129 -5.05 1.62 -4.99
CA VAL A 129 -5.40 0.57 -5.95
C VAL A 129 -6.28 -0.51 -5.29
N HIS A 130 -5.91 -0.96 -4.10
CA HIS A 130 -6.68 -1.94 -3.34
C HIS A 130 -8.08 -1.41 -2.95
N ASP A 131 -8.21 -0.11 -2.66
CA ASP A 131 -9.49 0.54 -2.39
C ASP A 131 -10.39 0.52 -3.63
N LEU A 132 -9.82 0.87 -4.80
CA LEU A 132 -10.55 0.91 -6.07
C LEU A 132 -11.08 -0.47 -6.48
N LEU A 133 -10.22 -1.50 -6.41
CA LEU A 133 -10.56 -2.85 -6.84
C LEU A 133 -11.62 -3.49 -5.93
N THR A 134 -11.62 -3.15 -4.64
CA THR A 134 -12.60 -3.67 -3.68
C THR A 134 -13.81 -2.75 -3.48
N LYS A 135 -13.89 -1.64 -4.24
CA LYS A 135 -14.96 -0.63 -4.12
C LYS A 135 -15.10 -0.13 -2.69
N SER A 136 -13.99 0.28 -2.10
CA SER A 136 -13.93 0.80 -0.74
C SER A 136 -13.21 2.15 -0.69
N THR A 137 -13.34 2.86 0.42
CA THR A 137 -12.69 4.14 0.66
C THR A 137 -12.23 4.26 2.10
N VAL A 138 -11.20 5.07 2.36
CA VAL A 138 -10.80 5.43 3.72
C VAL A 138 -11.23 6.86 4.01
N GLN A 139 -12.08 7.01 5.00
CA GLN A 139 -12.66 8.29 5.42
C GLN A 139 -12.21 8.63 6.84
N ILE A 140 -12.40 9.88 7.24
CA ILE A 140 -12.29 10.29 8.64
C ILE A 140 -13.46 9.70 9.41
N ARG A 141 -13.17 9.12 10.60
CA ARG A 141 -14.18 8.48 11.46
C ARG A 141 -15.05 9.49 12.19
N ASP A 142 -14.42 10.50 12.75
CA ASP A 142 -15.06 11.55 13.56
C ASP A 142 -14.61 12.93 13.06
N LEU A 143 -15.49 13.64 12.40
CA LEU A 143 -15.21 14.95 11.84
C LEU A 143 -15.00 16.02 12.91
N THR A 144 -15.56 15.84 14.11
CA THR A 144 -15.40 16.82 15.20
C THR A 144 -13.96 16.85 15.74
N LYS A 145 -13.23 15.74 15.59
CA LYS A 145 -11.81 15.62 15.97
C LYS A 145 -10.86 15.82 14.79
N ALA A 146 -11.40 16.13 13.62
CA ALA A 146 -10.60 16.27 12.42
C ALA A 146 -10.13 17.72 12.26
N GLN A 147 -8.85 17.87 11.90
CA GLN A 147 -8.32 19.17 11.48
C GLN A 147 -8.32 19.25 9.95
N PRO A 148 -8.39 20.45 9.34
CA PRO A 148 -8.48 20.60 7.86
C PRO A 148 -7.37 19.91 7.09
N TYR A 149 -6.19 19.73 7.69
CA TYR A 149 -5.08 19.04 7.05
C TYR A 149 -5.15 17.50 7.17
N HIS A 150 -6.15 16.92 7.87
CA HIS A 150 -6.32 15.46 7.99
C HIS A 150 -7.04 14.82 6.81
N PHE A 151 -7.86 15.59 6.11
CA PHE A 151 -8.72 15.08 5.05
C PHE A 151 -8.63 15.91 3.76
N ARG A 152 -9.25 15.39 2.72
CA ARG A 152 -9.53 16.10 1.47
C ARG A 152 -10.98 15.88 1.07
N ALA A 153 -11.58 16.91 0.51
CA ALA A 153 -12.86 16.82 -0.15
C ALA A 153 -12.75 15.98 -1.43
N ARG A 154 -13.88 15.52 -1.92
CA ARG A 154 -13.97 14.84 -3.21
C ARG A 154 -13.48 15.76 -4.32
N ARG A 155 -12.73 15.22 -5.27
CA ARG A 155 -12.36 15.96 -6.48
C ARG A 155 -13.46 15.77 -7.51
N ASP A 156 -14.29 16.77 -7.70
CA ASP A 156 -15.26 16.77 -8.79
C ASP A 156 -14.58 17.16 -10.12
N GLY A 157 -14.93 16.45 -11.20
CA GLY A 157 -14.55 16.83 -12.55
C GLY A 157 -13.19 16.38 -13.09
N ILE A 158 -12.49 15.43 -12.48
CA ILE A 158 -11.14 15.03 -12.91
C ILE A 158 -11.10 13.74 -13.75
N THR A 159 -12.10 13.46 -14.53
CA THR A 159 -11.91 12.52 -15.66
C THR A 159 -11.83 13.35 -16.94
N PRO A 160 -10.62 13.72 -17.41
CA PRO A 160 -10.50 14.36 -18.71
C PRO A 160 -11.15 13.45 -19.77
N PRO A 161 -11.91 13.99 -20.71
CA PRO A 161 -12.47 13.20 -21.80
C PRO A 161 -11.33 12.49 -22.54
N GLY A 162 -11.48 11.20 -22.80
CA GLY A 162 -10.48 10.38 -23.50
C GLY A 162 -9.53 9.56 -22.62
N ILE A 163 -9.71 9.55 -21.28
CA ILE A 163 -8.94 8.66 -20.40
C ILE A 163 -9.74 7.40 -20.08
N ALA A 164 -9.09 6.23 -20.17
CA ALA A 164 -9.69 4.94 -19.88
C ALA A 164 -10.13 4.81 -18.41
N SER A 165 -11.03 3.87 -18.14
CA SER A 165 -11.49 3.57 -16.78
C SER A 165 -10.33 3.29 -15.83
N PRO A 166 -10.45 3.57 -14.52
CA PRO A 166 -9.39 3.29 -13.54
C PRO A 166 -8.93 1.83 -13.57
N VAL A 167 -9.85 0.88 -13.71
CA VAL A 167 -9.54 -0.56 -13.79
C VAL A 167 -8.66 -0.87 -15.00
N ARG A 168 -8.99 -0.32 -16.17
CA ARG A 168 -8.17 -0.50 -17.39
C ARG A 168 -6.78 0.10 -17.23
N ARG A 169 -6.66 1.27 -16.62
CA ARG A 169 -5.35 1.89 -16.33
C ARG A 169 -4.50 1.04 -15.39
N ILE A 170 -5.12 0.50 -14.34
CA ILE A 170 -4.45 -0.43 -13.42
C ILE A 170 -3.98 -1.68 -14.17
N ALA A 171 -4.85 -2.30 -14.98
CA ALA A 171 -4.48 -3.48 -15.76
C ALA A 171 -3.29 -3.19 -16.71
N VAL A 172 -3.28 -2.02 -17.37
CA VAL A 172 -2.17 -1.60 -18.21
C VAL A 172 -0.90 -1.39 -17.39
N ILE A 173 -0.96 -0.71 -16.25
CA ILE A 173 0.19 -0.52 -15.37
C ILE A 173 0.77 -1.88 -14.96
N LEU A 174 -0.06 -2.82 -14.52
CA LEU A 174 0.37 -4.17 -14.15
C LEU A 174 1.01 -4.92 -15.31
N ALA A 175 0.46 -4.77 -16.53
CA ALA A 175 1.02 -5.36 -17.75
C ALA A 175 2.42 -4.81 -18.10
N TYR A 176 2.74 -3.57 -17.73
CA TYR A 176 4.09 -3.01 -17.87
C TYR A 176 5.01 -3.37 -16.70
N LEU A 177 4.47 -3.45 -15.48
CA LEU A 177 5.27 -3.80 -14.30
C LEU A 177 5.74 -5.26 -14.33
N LEU A 178 4.94 -6.18 -14.87
CA LEU A 178 5.30 -7.59 -14.96
C LEU A 178 6.58 -7.83 -15.79
N PRO A 179 6.70 -7.35 -17.04
CA PRO A 179 7.96 -7.47 -17.79
C PRO A 179 9.14 -6.75 -17.11
N CYS A 180 8.91 -5.57 -16.51
CA CYS A 180 9.95 -4.88 -15.72
C CYS A 180 10.46 -5.74 -14.56
N PHE A 181 9.58 -6.43 -13.87
CA PHE A 181 9.96 -7.36 -12.79
C PHE A 181 10.72 -8.57 -13.32
N VAL A 182 10.25 -9.18 -14.42
CA VAL A 182 10.95 -10.30 -15.07
C VAL A 182 12.34 -9.88 -15.52
N LEU A 183 12.50 -8.73 -16.17
CA LEU A 183 13.80 -8.21 -16.59
C LEU A 183 14.72 -7.94 -15.39
N PHE A 184 14.18 -7.40 -14.29
CA PHE A 184 14.93 -7.19 -13.05
C PHE A 184 15.41 -8.51 -12.45
N THR A 185 14.56 -9.54 -12.36
CA THR A 185 14.95 -10.86 -11.84
C THR A 185 15.98 -11.56 -12.73
N LEU A 186 15.86 -11.44 -14.05
CA LEU A 186 16.86 -11.93 -15.00
C LEU A 186 18.19 -11.19 -14.87
N ALA A 187 18.16 -9.87 -14.71
CA ALA A 187 19.35 -9.06 -14.49
C ALA A 187 20.04 -9.47 -13.17
N MET A 188 19.28 -9.61 -12.08
CA MET A 188 19.82 -10.11 -10.80
C MET A 188 20.45 -11.50 -10.96
N ALA A 189 19.77 -12.44 -11.63
CA ALA A 189 20.28 -13.79 -11.87
C ALA A 189 21.56 -13.79 -12.75
N ALA A 190 21.73 -12.82 -13.63
CA ALA A 190 22.89 -12.71 -14.50
C ALA A 190 24.14 -12.13 -13.82
N LEU A 191 24.02 -11.44 -12.68
CA LEU A 191 25.14 -10.72 -12.04
C LEU A 191 26.30 -11.66 -11.67
N ALA A 192 26.01 -12.83 -11.11
CA ALA A 192 27.04 -13.79 -10.71
C ALA A 192 27.71 -14.47 -11.93
N PRO A 193 26.97 -14.99 -12.94
CA PRO A 193 27.59 -15.59 -14.13
C PRO A 193 28.50 -14.65 -14.92
N ILE A 194 28.17 -13.34 -14.96
CA ILE A 194 29.00 -12.35 -15.67
C ILE A 194 30.11 -11.75 -14.80
N GLY A 195 30.23 -12.20 -13.54
CA GLY A 195 31.32 -11.79 -12.64
C GLY A 195 31.21 -10.39 -12.06
N LEU A 196 30.03 -9.77 -12.12
CA LEU A 196 29.79 -8.43 -11.51
C LEU A 196 29.51 -8.50 -10.01
N VAL A 197 29.00 -9.64 -9.52
CA VAL A 197 28.76 -9.90 -8.10
C VAL A 197 29.21 -11.33 -7.80
N SER A 198 29.96 -11.54 -6.73
CA SER A 198 30.42 -12.87 -6.32
C SER A 198 29.25 -13.75 -5.88
N ARG A 199 29.39 -15.07 -6.07
CA ARG A 199 28.40 -16.03 -5.58
C ARG A 199 28.25 -15.95 -4.06
N GLY A 200 29.36 -15.78 -3.33
CA GLY A 200 29.34 -15.63 -1.88
C GLY A 200 28.46 -14.47 -1.42
N CYS A 201 28.55 -13.29 -2.09
CA CYS A 201 27.69 -12.16 -1.79
C CYS A 201 26.19 -12.46 -1.97
N ILE A 202 25.83 -13.29 -2.97
CA ILE A 202 24.43 -13.71 -3.19
C ILE A 202 23.98 -14.75 -2.15
N GLU A 203 24.89 -15.59 -1.70
CA GLU A 203 24.63 -16.68 -0.74
C GLU A 203 24.70 -16.24 0.73
N GLY A 204 25.08 -14.96 1.01
CA GLY A 204 25.05 -14.37 2.34
C GLY A 204 26.41 -14.00 2.93
N ASP A 205 27.49 -14.17 2.19
CA ASP A 205 28.80 -13.64 2.59
C ASP A 205 28.86 -12.12 2.47
N PRO A 206 29.76 -11.43 3.21
CA PRO A 206 29.92 -10.00 3.10
C PRO A 206 30.29 -9.56 1.67
N CYS A 207 29.43 -8.72 1.09
CA CYS A 207 29.67 -8.13 -0.22
C CYS A 207 30.75 -7.04 -0.16
N SER A 208 31.54 -6.91 -1.21
CA SER A 208 32.41 -5.76 -1.39
C SER A 208 31.61 -4.48 -1.61
N ALA A 209 32.22 -3.32 -1.37
CA ALA A 209 31.57 -2.02 -1.58
C ALA A 209 31.10 -1.83 -3.05
N ALA A 210 31.86 -2.35 -4.01
CA ALA A 210 31.51 -2.28 -5.44
C ALA A 210 30.28 -3.15 -5.75
N GLU A 211 30.20 -4.35 -5.22
CA GLU A 211 29.05 -5.24 -5.39
C GLU A 211 27.78 -4.65 -4.77
N LEU A 212 27.89 -4.09 -3.55
CA LEU A 212 26.78 -3.39 -2.90
C LEU A 212 26.28 -2.21 -3.75
N LEU A 213 27.20 -1.42 -4.31
CA LEU A 213 26.83 -0.30 -5.18
C LEU A 213 26.08 -0.78 -6.42
N ILE A 214 26.53 -1.85 -7.08
CA ILE A 214 25.85 -2.44 -8.24
C ILE A 214 24.43 -2.89 -7.87
N LEU A 215 24.28 -3.59 -6.76
CA LEU A 215 22.97 -4.05 -6.27
C LEU A 215 22.05 -2.86 -5.97
N ILE A 216 22.53 -1.85 -5.26
CA ILE A 216 21.76 -0.63 -4.94
C ILE A 216 21.33 0.09 -6.22
N LEU A 217 22.25 0.28 -7.19
CA LEU A 217 21.92 0.94 -8.45
C LEU A 217 20.86 0.18 -9.24
N LEU A 218 20.91 -1.15 -9.26
CA LEU A 218 19.93 -1.97 -9.93
C LEU A 218 18.55 -1.86 -9.26
N TRP A 219 18.49 -1.87 -7.94
CA TRP A 219 17.25 -1.65 -7.19
C TRP A 219 16.67 -0.26 -7.40
N VAL A 220 17.50 0.77 -7.38
CA VAL A 220 17.07 2.16 -7.63
C VAL A 220 16.55 2.33 -9.06
N ALA A 221 17.25 1.75 -10.05
CA ALA A 221 16.83 1.80 -11.45
C ALA A 221 15.49 1.09 -11.65
N TRP A 222 15.32 -0.12 -11.10
CA TRP A 222 14.06 -0.85 -11.17
C TRP A 222 12.91 -0.11 -10.47
N GLY A 223 13.15 0.40 -9.26
CA GLY A 223 12.17 1.17 -8.49
C GLY A 223 11.75 2.45 -9.23
N GLY A 224 12.71 3.21 -9.74
CA GLY A 224 12.46 4.42 -10.53
C GLY A 224 11.64 4.15 -11.79
N MET A 225 12.01 3.11 -12.57
CA MET A 225 11.29 2.72 -13.77
C MET A 225 9.86 2.25 -13.46
N SER A 226 9.68 1.53 -12.36
CA SER A 226 8.36 1.07 -11.91
C SER A 226 7.45 2.23 -11.49
N ILE A 227 7.99 3.21 -10.74
CA ILE A 227 7.26 4.43 -10.39
C ILE A 227 6.88 5.22 -11.64
N TRP A 228 7.83 5.37 -12.56
CA TRP A 228 7.62 6.10 -13.81
C TRP A 228 6.52 5.44 -14.67
N ALA A 229 6.55 4.11 -14.83
CA ALA A 229 5.51 3.35 -15.52
C ALA A 229 4.14 3.52 -14.86
N ALA A 230 4.07 3.48 -13.51
CA ALA A 230 2.84 3.69 -12.78
C ALA A 230 2.27 5.10 -12.99
N VAL A 231 3.11 6.14 -12.94
CA VAL A 231 2.69 7.54 -13.15
C VAL A 231 2.21 7.76 -14.59
N LEU A 232 2.94 7.28 -15.60
CA LEU A 232 2.56 7.42 -17.02
C LEU A 232 1.28 6.65 -17.34
N GLY A 233 1.15 5.42 -16.82
CA GLY A 233 -0.05 4.60 -17.01
C GLY A 233 -1.27 5.26 -16.39
N TRP A 234 -1.11 5.86 -15.22
CA TRP A 234 -2.20 6.58 -14.58
C TRP A 234 -2.60 7.86 -15.33
N ARG A 235 -1.63 8.59 -15.87
CA ARG A 235 -1.88 9.76 -16.72
C ARG A 235 -2.48 9.40 -18.08
N GLY A 236 -2.66 8.11 -18.38
CA GLY A 236 -3.16 7.66 -19.68
C GLY A 236 -2.17 7.86 -20.83
N GLN A 237 -0.90 8.00 -20.52
CA GLN A 237 0.16 8.21 -21.54
C GLN A 237 0.72 6.89 -22.05
N LEU A 238 0.58 5.80 -21.31
CA LEU A 238 0.97 4.46 -21.79
C LEU A 238 0.00 3.96 -22.86
N TRP A 239 0.56 3.20 -23.80
CA TRP A 239 -0.23 2.51 -24.82
C TRP A 239 -1.20 1.53 -24.14
N GLY A 240 -2.48 1.57 -24.53
CA GLY A 240 -3.56 0.81 -23.87
C GLY A 240 -4.27 1.54 -22.71
N ALA A 241 -3.66 2.57 -22.11
CA ALA A 241 -4.28 3.37 -21.03
C ALA A 241 -5.15 4.53 -21.54
N ARG A 242 -5.22 4.74 -22.88
CA ARG A 242 -6.11 5.73 -23.52
C ARG A 242 -7.47 5.13 -23.75
N ALA A 243 -8.54 5.92 -23.68
CA ALA A 243 -9.85 5.49 -24.16
C ALA A 243 -9.78 5.32 -25.68
N GLN A 244 -10.24 4.17 -26.19
CA GLN A 244 -10.49 4.02 -27.61
C GLN A 244 -11.68 4.95 -27.95
N ARG A 245 -11.50 5.79 -28.95
CA ARG A 245 -12.58 6.56 -29.58
C ARG A 245 -13.50 5.63 -30.33
#